data_550aa399b4e5d8e66d1819e9b4a38e89
#
_entry.id   550aa399b4e5d8e66d1819e9b4a38e89
#
_cell.length_a   1.000
_cell.length_b   1.000
_cell.length_c   1.000
_cell.angle_alpha   90.00
_cell.angle_beta   90.00
_cell.angle_gamma   90.00
#
_symmetry.space_group_name_H-M   'P 1'
#
loop_
_entity.id
_entity.type
_entity.pdbx_description
1 polymer ?
#
loop_
_entity_poly.entity_id
_entity_poly.type
_entity_poly.pdbx_seq_one_letter_code
_entity_poly.pdbx_strand_id
1 'polypeptide(L)'
;MSYEYSCSGGIRITPPLSTSQREEFLAFRDSLNDPEGPNDRYCPFELYSDLDLIHCAGTLDESPIDWVSYLIDKFFAPRGYTLDGDVVVEGEDFDDRTVIAVHDNKVEEFVLPSVEDVIHNTRALREAKTVLASDLPDGDKLSRIVGLIGLESSGFEL
;
A
#
# COMPACT_ATOMS: atom_id res chain seq x y z
N MET A 1 -13.47 18.29 13.12
CA MET A 1 -12.93 18.21 11.76
C MET A 1 -12.66 16.74 11.53
N SER A 2 -13.18 16.18 10.47
CA SER A 2 -12.82 14.82 10.05
C SER A 2 -11.46 14.89 9.33
N TYR A 3 -10.59 13.95 9.58
CA TYR A 3 -9.35 13.77 8.83
C TYR A 3 -9.69 13.15 7.48
N GLU A 4 -9.21 13.73 6.40
CA GLU A 4 -9.54 13.28 5.06
C GLU A 4 -8.33 12.60 4.39
N TYR A 5 -8.60 11.51 3.69
CA TYR A 5 -7.63 10.80 2.87
C TYR A 5 -7.99 10.94 1.40
N SER A 6 -6.98 11.15 0.56
CA SER A 6 -7.10 10.98 -0.87
C SER A 6 -6.46 9.66 -1.30
N CYS A 7 -7.00 9.03 -2.32
CA CYS A 7 -6.41 7.82 -2.85
C CYS A 7 -6.22 7.87 -4.36
N SER A 8 -5.17 7.21 -4.83
CA SER A 8 -4.84 7.11 -6.24
C SER A 8 -4.20 5.76 -6.55
N GLY A 9 -4.29 5.32 -7.80
CA GLY A 9 -3.79 4.03 -8.23
C GLY A 9 -4.91 3.08 -8.63
N GLY A 10 -4.55 1.83 -8.92
CA GLY A 10 -5.52 0.85 -9.37
C GLY A 10 -5.06 -0.59 -9.20
N ILE A 11 -6.03 -1.46 -9.04
CA ILE A 11 -5.84 -2.89 -8.84
C ILE A 11 -6.41 -3.60 -10.06
N ARG A 12 -5.56 -4.37 -10.73
CA ARG A 12 -5.91 -5.15 -11.92
C ARG A 12 -6.66 -6.42 -11.54
N ILE A 13 -7.69 -6.75 -12.31
CA ILE A 13 -8.50 -7.95 -12.17
C ILE A 13 -8.10 -8.97 -13.26
N THR A 14 -7.76 -10.17 -12.87
CA THR A 14 -7.40 -11.23 -13.80
C THR A 14 -8.25 -12.48 -13.53
N PRO A 15 -8.96 -13.04 -14.53
CA PRO A 15 -9.21 -12.48 -15.87
C PRO A 15 -10.08 -11.21 -15.82
N PRO A 16 -10.20 -10.43 -16.91
CA PRO A 16 -11.14 -9.30 -16.98
C PRO A 16 -12.58 -9.73 -16.74
N LEU A 17 -13.40 -8.87 -16.14
CA LEU A 17 -14.82 -9.13 -15.92
C LEU A 17 -15.58 -9.17 -17.26
N SER A 18 -16.55 -10.06 -17.37
CA SER A 18 -17.56 -9.97 -18.43
C SER A 18 -18.56 -8.85 -18.11
N THR A 19 -19.36 -8.47 -19.10
CA THR A 19 -20.42 -7.46 -18.91
C THR A 19 -21.42 -7.84 -17.82
N SER A 20 -21.81 -9.11 -17.72
CA SER A 20 -22.72 -9.58 -16.66
C SER A 20 -22.07 -9.54 -15.28
N GLN A 21 -20.79 -9.86 -15.18
CA GLN A 21 -20.04 -9.81 -13.92
C GLN A 21 -19.77 -8.37 -13.45
N ARG A 22 -19.65 -7.45 -14.40
CA ARG A 22 -19.65 -6.01 -14.09
C ARG A 22 -20.94 -5.59 -13.40
N GLU A 23 -22.09 -6.00 -13.93
CA GLU A 23 -23.38 -5.67 -13.34
C GLU A 23 -23.52 -6.28 -11.94
N GLU A 24 -23.06 -7.53 -11.76
CA GLU A 24 -23.01 -8.18 -10.45
C GLU A 24 -22.08 -7.41 -9.47
N PHE A 25 -20.91 -6.96 -9.92
CA PHE A 25 -20.01 -6.18 -9.09
C PHE A 25 -20.63 -4.85 -8.66
N LEU A 26 -21.26 -4.14 -9.59
CA LEU A 26 -21.93 -2.88 -9.27
C LEU A 26 -23.07 -3.08 -8.27
N ALA A 27 -23.90 -4.12 -8.46
CA ALA A 27 -24.97 -4.46 -7.53
C ALA A 27 -24.42 -4.86 -6.15
N PHE A 28 -23.32 -5.61 -6.10
CA PHE A 28 -22.63 -5.98 -4.85
C PHE A 28 -22.10 -4.73 -4.13
N ARG A 29 -21.40 -3.86 -4.87
CA ARG A 29 -20.85 -2.61 -4.33
C ARG A 29 -21.94 -1.71 -3.76
N ASP A 30 -23.09 -1.63 -4.43
CA ASP A 30 -24.21 -0.75 -4.04
C ASP A 30 -25.10 -1.39 -2.95
N SER A 31 -24.90 -2.69 -2.62
CA SER A 31 -25.65 -3.40 -1.56
C SER A 31 -25.08 -3.18 -0.16
N LEU A 32 -24.93 -1.93 0.24
CA LEU A 32 -24.18 -1.45 1.42
C LEU A 32 -24.74 -1.79 2.81
N ASN A 33 -25.57 -2.81 2.95
CA ASN A 33 -26.14 -3.22 4.24
C ASN A 33 -25.56 -4.54 4.78
N ASP A 34 -24.34 -4.92 4.34
CA ASP A 34 -23.66 -6.07 4.91
C ASP A 34 -23.13 -5.72 6.31
N PRO A 35 -23.62 -6.36 7.40
CA PRO A 35 -23.12 -6.10 8.75
C PRO A 35 -21.67 -6.55 8.96
N GLU A 36 -21.13 -7.34 8.04
CA GLU A 36 -19.72 -7.78 8.02
C GLU A 36 -18.84 -6.91 7.11
N GLY A 37 -19.42 -5.91 6.44
CA GLY A 37 -18.69 -4.97 5.58
C GLY A 37 -17.94 -3.90 6.35
N PRO A 38 -17.05 -3.18 5.69
CA PRO A 38 -16.39 -2.01 6.25
C PRO A 38 -17.40 -0.99 6.74
N ASN A 39 -17.07 -0.27 7.81
CA ASN A 39 -17.98 0.68 8.49
C ASN A 39 -18.36 1.87 7.62
N ASP A 40 -17.61 2.15 6.56
CA ASP A 40 -17.91 3.20 5.60
C ASP A 40 -19.14 2.86 4.76
N ARG A 41 -20.04 3.80 4.69
CA ARG A 41 -21.29 3.68 3.91
C ARG A 41 -21.08 3.68 2.39
N TYR A 42 -19.86 3.83 1.94
CA TYR A 42 -19.54 4.01 0.53
C TYR A 42 -18.24 3.30 0.14
N CYS A 43 -18.34 2.37 -0.79
CA CYS A 43 -17.18 1.72 -1.36
C CYS A 43 -16.40 2.69 -2.26
N PRO A 44 -15.14 3.00 -1.97
CA PRO A 44 -14.36 3.97 -2.73
C PRO A 44 -13.83 3.41 -4.05
N PHE A 45 -14.07 2.14 -4.34
CA PHE A 45 -13.55 1.50 -5.55
C PHE A 45 -14.57 1.54 -6.67
N GLU A 46 -14.14 2.04 -7.81
CA GLU A 46 -14.89 2.08 -9.06
C GLU A 46 -14.22 1.21 -10.12
N LEU A 47 -15.05 0.62 -10.98
CA LEU A 47 -14.57 -0.17 -12.09
C LEU A 47 -14.22 0.73 -13.27
N TYR A 48 -13.01 0.58 -13.81
CA TYR A 48 -12.62 1.28 -15.01
C TYR A 48 -13.30 0.71 -16.27
N SER A 49 -13.30 1.49 -17.35
CA SER A 49 -14.02 1.14 -18.59
C SER A 49 -13.61 -0.20 -19.20
N ASP A 50 -12.37 -0.62 -19.00
CA ASP A 50 -11.79 -1.82 -19.60
C ASP A 50 -12.15 -3.13 -18.90
N LEU A 51 -12.92 -3.09 -17.80
CA LEU A 51 -13.41 -4.24 -17.03
C LEU A 51 -12.31 -5.11 -16.37
N ASP A 52 -11.08 -4.65 -16.39
CA ASP A 52 -9.93 -5.35 -15.81
C ASP A 52 -9.22 -4.56 -14.70
N LEU A 53 -9.78 -3.40 -14.32
CA LEU A 53 -9.18 -2.53 -13.33
C LEU A 53 -10.24 -1.92 -12.41
N ILE A 54 -10.04 -2.02 -11.10
CA ILE A 54 -10.71 -1.17 -10.12
C ILE A 54 -9.73 -0.09 -9.67
N HIS A 55 -10.22 1.12 -9.49
CA HIS A 55 -9.45 2.24 -8.98
C HIS A 55 -10.12 2.87 -7.77
N CYS A 56 -9.32 3.40 -6.88
CA CYS A 56 -9.81 4.16 -5.76
C CYS A 56 -10.10 5.60 -6.23
N ALA A 57 -11.25 6.12 -5.89
CA ALA A 57 -11.68 7.45 -6.30
C ALA A 57 -12.30 8.23 -5.12
N GLY A 58 -11.94 9.50 -5.05
CA GLY A 58 -12.54 10.43 -4.10
C GLY A 58 -11.75 10.64 -2.82
N THR A 59 -12.40 11.33 -1.89
CA THR A 59 -11.90 11.62 -0.54
C THR A 59 -12.58 10.67 0.44
N LEU A 60 -11.81 10.15 1.38
CA LEU A 60 -12.24 9.14 2.34
C LEU A 60 -12.06 9.64 3.77
N ASP A 61 -12.92 9.19 4.66
CA ASP A 61 -12.81 9.44 6.10
C ASP A 61 -11.89 8.40 6.79
N GLU A 62 -11.68 7.25 6.16
CA GLU A 62 -10.86 6.14 6.68
C GLU A 62 -10.00 5.51 5.57
N SER A 63 -8.99 4.72 5.96
CA SER A 63 -8.16 3.99 5.00
C SER A 63 -8.96 2.95 4.22
N PRO A 64 -8.81 2.87 2.89
CA PRO A 64 -9.57 1.94 2.06
C PRO A 64 -9.10 0.47 2.16
N ILE A 65 -8.15 0.14 3.04
CA ILE A 65 -7.58 -1.22 3.15
C ILE A 65 -8.62 -2.29 3.47
N ASP A 66 -9.57 -1.97 4.36
CA ASP A 66 -10.63 -2.90 4.73
C ASP A 66 -11.57 -3.16 3.55
N TRP A 67 -11.80 -2.14 2.71
CA TRP A 67 -12.56 -2.29 1.48
C TRP A 67 -11.87 -3.19 0.47
N VAL A 68 -10.56 -3.07 0.29
CA VAL A 68 -9.79 -3.94 -0.61
C VAL A 68 -9.90 -5.39 -0.16
N SER A 69 -9.67 -5.65 1.12
CA SER A 69 -9.77 -6.99 1.71
C SER A 69 -11.19 -7.56 1.56
N TYR A 70 -12.20 -6.75 1.86
CA TYR A 70 -13.61 -7.13 1.74
C TYR A 70 -14.00 -7.47 0.30
N LEU A 71 -13.61 -6.65 -0.68
CA LEU A 71 -13.89 -6.91 -2.09
C LEU A 71 -13.23 -8.21 -2.57
N ILE A 72 -11.99 -8.46 -2.15
CA ILE A 72 -11.29 -9.71 -2.48
C ILE A 72 -12.05 -10.90 -1.89
N ASP A 73 -12.31 -10.89 -0.59
CA ASP A 73 -12.87 -12.04 0.12
C ASP A 73 -14.32 -12.33 -0.24
N LYS A 74 -15.12 -11.31 -0.46
CA LYS A 74 -16.57 -11.49 -0.68
C LYS A 74 -16.97 -11.52 -2.16
N PHE A 75 -16.20 -10.89 -3.04
CA PHE A 75 -16.57 -10.82 -4.46
C PHE A 75 -15.59 -11.51 -5.38
N PHE A 76 -14.31 -11.12 -5.38
CA PHE A 76 -13.37 -11.52 -6.40
C PHE A 76 -12.83 -12.94 -6.22
N ALA A 77 -12.26 -13.27 -5.08
CA ALA A 77 -11.66 -14.58 -4.83
C ALA A 77 -12.66 -15.75 -4.93
N PRO A 78 -13.89 -15.65 -4.37
CA PRO A 78 -14.88 -16.73 -4.51
C PRO A 78 -15.31 -17.01 -5.97
N ARG A 79 -15.11 -16.04 -6.86
CA ARG A 79 -15.44 -16.14 -8.29
C ARG A 79 -14.23 -16.52 -9.16
N GLY A 80 -13.07 -16.76 -8.53
CA GLY A 80 -11.85 -17.18 -9.21
C GLY A 80 -11.06 -16.05 -9.87
N TYR A 81 -11.26 -14.80 -9.42
CA TYR A 81 -10.46 -13.65 -9.85
C TYR A 81 -9.24 -13.48 -8.99
N THR A 82 -8.16 -13.06 -9.60
CA THR A 82 -6.93 -12.65 -8.94
C THR A 82 -6.76 -11.13 -9.11
N LEU A 83 -6.43 -10.46 -8.03
CA LEU A 83 -6.18 -9.04 -7.97
C LEU A 83 -4.70 -8.77 -7.73
N ASP A 84 -4.13 -7.84 -8.52
CA ASP A 84 -2.75 -7.36 -8.41
C ASP A 84 -2.68 -5.86 -8.69
N GLY A 85 -1.95 -5.11 -7.87
CA GLY A 85 -1.75 -3.67 -8.07
C GLY A 85 -1.56 -2.91 -6.77
N ASP A 86 -1.49 -1.59 -6.88
CA ASP A 86 -1.18 -0.72 -5.76
C ASP A 86 -2.14 0.47 -5.70
N VAL A 87 -2.50 0.86 -4.48
CA VAL A 87 -3.23 2.09 -4.17
C VAL A 87 -2.40 2.92 -3.21
N VAL A 88 -2.12 4.15 -3.58
CA VAL A 88 -1.48 5.13 -2.70
C VAL A 88 -2.57 5.90 -1.97
N VAL A 89 -2.46 5.94 -0.65
CA VAL A 89 -3.33 6.69 0.25
C VAL A 89 -2.53 7.84 0.83
N GLU A 90 -3.04 9.04 0.70
CA GLU A 90 -2.40 10.26 1.20
C GLU A 90 -3.35 10.94 2.18
N GLY A 91 -2.89 11.16 3.42
CA GLY A 91 -3.62 11.93 4.41
C GLY A 91 -3.46 13.45 4.21
N GLU A 92 -4.09 14.24 5.07
CA GLU A 92 -3.95 15.70 5.06
C GLU A 92 -2.54 16.16 5.41
N ASP A 93 -1.83 15.40 6.24
CA ASP A 93 -0.44 15.66 6.57
C ASP A 93 0.48 15.16 5.47
N PHE A 94 1.43 15.99 5.07
CA PHE A 94 2.33 15.73 3.94
C PHE A 94 3.12 14.41 4.05
N ASP A 95 3.40 13.97 5.26
CA ASP A 95 4.15 12.73 5.55
C ASP A 95 3.24 11.52 5.82
N ASP A 96 1.91 11.71 5.85
CA ASP A 96 0.95 10.62 6.04
C ASP A 96 0.62 9.98 4.69
N ARG A 97 1.49 9.07 4.27
CA ARG A 97 1.37 8.37 2.99
C ARG A 97 1.58 6.88 3.18
N THR A 98 0.62 6.11 2.67
CA THR A 98 0.62 4.65 2.76
C THR A 98 0.42 4.06 1.37
N VAL A 99 0.97 2.89 1.12
CA VAL A 99 0.67 2.07 -0.06
C VAL A 99 -0.05 0.83 0.38
N ILE A 100 -1.21 0.59 -0.19
CA ILE A 100 -1.91 -0.68 -0.10
C ILE A 100 -1.51 -1.48 -1.34
N ALA A 101 -0.67 -2.49 -1.15
CA ALA A 101 -0.24 -3.38 -2.21
C ALA A 101 -1.08 -4.66 -2.20
N VAL A 102 -1.52 -5.06 -3.39
CA VAL A 102 -2.25 -6.30 -3.59
C VAL A 102 -1.46 -7.18 -4.52
N HIS A 103 -1.13 -8.37 -4.08
CA HIS A 103 -0.45 -9.36 -4.90
C HIS A 103 -1.08 -10.73 -4.71
N ASP A 104 -1.58 -11.31 -5.80
CA ASP A 104 -2.26 -12.62 -5.78
C ASP A 104 -3.35 -12.70 -4.68
N ASN A 105 -4.22 -11.68 -4.63
CA ASN A 105 -5.28 -11.52 -3.62
C ASN A 105 -4.80 -11.32 -2.18
N LYS A 106 -3.51 -11.14 -1.93
CA LYS A 106 -2.97 -10.80 -0.60
C LYS A 106 -2.80 -9.30 -0.50
N VAL A 107 -3.28 -8.74 0.59
CA VAL A 107 -3.23 -7.30 0.86
C VAL A 107 -2.15 -7.03 1.91
N GLU A 108 -1.28 -6.09 1.61
CA GLU A 108 -0.24 -5.61 2.51
C GLU A 108 -0.25 -4.09 2.52
N GLU A 109 0.04 -3.49 3.68
CA GLU A 109 0.12 -2.06 3.84
C GLU A 109 1.54 -1.63 4.20
N PHE A 110 2.04 -0.60 3.51
CA PHE A 110 3.36 -0.05 3.72
C PHE A 110 3.28 1.46 3.94
N VAL A 111 3.80 1.94 5.05
CA VAL A 111 3.98 3.37 5.27
C VAL A 111 5.15 3.85 4.42
N LEU A 112 4.92 4.87 3.59
CA LEU A 112 5.99 5.46 2.80
C LEU A 112 6.88 6.33 3.70
N PRO A 113 8.21 6.25 3.54
CA PRO A 113 9.11 7.09 4.30
C PRO A 113 8.90 8.57 3.94
N SER A 114 9.06 9.44 4.92
CA SER A 114 9.03 10.88 4.69
C SER A 114 10.13 11.33 3.72
N VAL A 115 9.99 12.52 3.14
CA VAL A 115 11.04 13.10 2.29
C VAL A 115 12.35 13.25 3.07
N GLU A 116 12.26 13.60 4.36
CA GLU A 116 13.42 13.73 5.23
C GLU A 116 14.11 12.38 5.44
N ASP A 117 13.34 11.31 5.67
CA ASP A 117 13.87 9.95 5.79
C ASP A 117 14.56 9.49 4.49
N VAL A 118 13.95 9.78 3.34
CA VAL A 118 14.54 9.46 2.03
C VAL A 118 15.86 10.21 1.82
N ILE A 119 15.91 11.49 2.17
CA ILE A 119 17.14 12.30 2.07
C ILE A 119 18.20 11.77 3.04
N HIS A 120 17.83 11.49 4.28
CA HIS A 120 18.72 10.95 5.30
C HIS A 120 19.30 9.60 4.87
N ASN A 121 18.46 8.67 4.46
CA ASN A 121 18.88 7.35 3.99
C ASN A 121 19.76 7.42 2.74
N THR A 122 19.45 8.32 1.80
CA THR A 122 20.27 8.54 0.61
C THR A 122 21.67 9.06 0.97
N ARG A 123 21.75 9.96 1.96
CA ARG A 123 23.02 10.50 2.47
C ARG A 123 23.82 9.39 3.16
N ALA A 124 23.19 8.63 4.06
CA ALA A 124 23.81 7.51 4.75
C ALA A 124 24.34 6.45 3.78
N LEU A 125 23.61 6.12 2.72
CA LEU A 125 24.05 5.21 1.66
C LEU A 125 25.27 5.73 0.89
N ARG A 126 25.33 7.03 0.59
CA ARG A 126 26.50 7.65 -0.07
C ARG A 126 27.74 7.59 0.83
N GLU A 127 27.57 7.90 2.10
CA GLU A 127 28.64 7.85 3.09
C GLU A 127 29.11 6.40 3.30
N ALA A 128 28.21 5.44 3.42
CA ALA A 128 28.53 4.03 3.53
C ALA A 128 29.34 3.53 2.32
N LYS A 129 28.97 3.94 1.09
CA LYS A 129 29.71 3.63 -0.11
C LYS A 129 31.13 4.19 -0.08
N THR A 130 31.32 5.40 0.44
CA THR A 130 32.64 6.02 0.61
C THR A 130 33.49 5.26 1.64
N VAL A 131 32.88 4.84 2.75
CA VAL A 131 33.55 4.03 3.78
C VAL A 131 34.01 2.69 3.22
N LEU A 132 33.15 2.01 2.44
CA LEU A 132 33.50 0.73 1.79
C LEU A 132 34.69 0.87 0.82
N ALA A 133 34.78 1.99 0.12
CA ALA A 133 35.85 2.27 -0.83
C ALA A 133 37.16 2.77 -0.15
N SER A 134 37.17 2.99 1.16
CA SER A 134 38.33 3.46 1.91
C SER A 134 39.31 2.32 2.24
N ASP A 135 40.55 2.66 2.57
CA ASP A 135 41.59 1.70 2.98
C ASP A 135 41.51 1.30 4.47
N LEU A 136 40.36 1.58 5.14
CA LEU A 136 40.16 1.19 6.53
C LEU A 136 40.04 -0.33 6.69
N PRO A 137 40.48 -0.89 7.83
CA PRO A 137 40.21 -2.30 8.18
C PRO A 137 38.73 -2.64 8.13
N ASP A 138 38.38 -3.86 7.74
CA ASP A 138 36.99 -4.28 7.55
C ASP A 138 36.11 -4.14 8.81
N GLY A 139 36.68 -4.38 10.00
CA GLY A 139 35.97 -4.17 11.26
C GLY A 139 35.60 -2.69 11.51
N ASP A 140 36.50 -1.76 11.15
CA ASP A 140 36.26 -0.32 11.29
C ASP A 140 35.23 0.17 10.25
N LYS A 141 35.27 -0.38 9.02
CA LYS A 141 34.25 -0.10 8.01
C LYS A 141 32.86 -0.52 8.47
N LEU A 142 32.77 -1.75 9.00
CA LEU A 142 31.47 -2.27 9.48
C LEU A 142 30.91 -1.40 10.60
N SER A 143 31.74 -1.06 11.60
CA SER A 143 31.32 -0.21 12.70
C SER A 143 30.82 1.16 12.25
N ARG A 144 31.49 1.79 11.28
CA ARG A 144 31.06 3.09 10.72
C ARG A 144 29.77 3.00 9.94
N ILE A 145 29.58 1.92 9.14
CA ILE A 145 28.36 1.72 8.38
C ILE A 145 27.18 1.48 9.30
N VAL A 146 27.34 0.65 10.34
CA VAL A 146 26.30 0.41 11.36
C VAL A 146 25.87 1.73 12.02
N GLY A 147 26.79 2.61 12.35
CA GLY A 147 26.46 3.92 12.90
C GLY A 147 25.71 4.84 11.92
N LEU A 148 26.01 4.75 10.60
CA LEU A 148 25.36 5.57 9.56
C LEU A 148 23.90 5.17 9.30
N ILE A 149 23.57 3.89 9.43
CA ILE A 149 22.21 3.38 9.20
C ILE A 149 21.35 3.32 10.47
N GLY A 150 21.87 3.88 11.60
CA GLY A 150 21.11 3.97 12.84
C GLY A 150 20.76 2.64 13.49
N LEU A 151 21.40 1.55 13.08
CA LEU A 151 21.35 0.26 13.78
C LEU A 151 22.22 0.34 15.03
N GLU A 152 21.93 1.30 15.90
CA GLU A 152 22.43 1.23 17.27
C GLU A 152 21.79 0.04 17.94
N SER A 153 22.63 -0.88 18.31
CA SER A 153 22.41 -2.13 19.00
C SER A 153 21.30 -2.07 20.06
N SER A 154 20.05 -2.29 19.65
CA SER A 154 19.08 -2.86 20.57
C SER A 154 19.23 -4.38 20.52
N GLY A 155 20.23 -4.87 21.32
CA GLY A 155 20.25 -6.23 21.87
C GLY A 155 20.19 -7.37 20.86
N PHE A 156 21.23 -7.58 20.06
CA PHE A 156 21.61 -8.92 19.64
C PHE A 156 22.81 -9.35 20.52
N GLU A 157 22.50 -9.96 21.65
CA GLU A 157 23.45 -10.85 22.31
C GLU A 157 23.54 -12.13 21.46
N LEU A 158 24.76 -12.44 21.01
CA LEU A 158 25.12 -13.72 20.39
C LEU A 158 25.18 -14.83 21.44
#